data_82b4c7555acda025e856f8a85f19b6ea
#
_entry.id   82b4c7555acda025e856f8a85f19b6ea
#
_cell.length_a   1.000
_cell.length_b   1.000
_cell.length_c   1.000
_cell.angle_alpha   90.00
_cell.angle_beta   90.00
_cell.angle_gamma   90.00
#
_symmetry.space_group_name_H-M   'P 1'
#
loop_
_entity.id
_entity.type
_entity.pdbx_description
1 polymer ?
#
loop_
_entity_poly.entity_id
_entity_poly.type
_entity_poly.pdbx_seq_one_letter_code
_entity_poly.pdbx_strand_id
1 'polypeptide(L)'
;LRTTRIDLEASIQSLEISNVELRIANEEAMSLNEELQSANEELETSKEEMQSVNEELNTVNCDLERSVNELRTANDDLSNLLAGNDLPTLFLDKNFRIKRFTPASGRLFSLLPTDIGRSIRDFSLRIEPRDLIDVAKKVQKLQSALEDEVCTDDGHFFLRRILPYQIEDHI
;
A
#
# COMPACT_ATOMS: atom_id res chain seq x y z
N LEU A 1 77.99 24.27 47.26
CA LEU A 1 77.58 25.38 46.36
C LEU A 1 77.44 24.94 44.87
N ARG A 2 78.30 24.07 44.34
CA ARG A 2 78.30 23.67 42.93
C ARG A 2 77.24 22.55 42.68
N THR A 3 77.10 21.64 43.63
CA THR A 3 76.07 20.53 43.58
C THR A 3 74.65 21.07 43.72
N THR A 4 74.42 22.01 44.64
CA THR A 4 73.10 22.62 44.84
C THR A 4 72.60 23.42 43.62
N ARG A 5 73.51 23.94 42.83
CA ARG A 5 73.18 24.66 41.59
C ARG A 5 72.78 23.69 40.48
N ILE A 6 73.44 22.56 40.32
CA ILE A 6 73.11 21.49 39.35
C ILE A 6 71.77 20.90 39.67
N ASP A 7 71.53 20.67 40.96
CA ASP A 7 70.23 20.09 41.42
C ASP A 7 69.08 21.07 41.18
N LEU A 8 69.30 22.38 41.32
CA LEU A 8 68.29 23.39 41.05
C LEU A 8 68.04 23.54 39.54
N GLU A 9 69.05 23.51 38.70
CA GLU A 9 68.95 23.57 37.25
C GLU A 9 68.15 22.33 36.74
N ALA A 10 68.46 21.15 37.26
CA ALA A 10 67.70 19.93 36.92
C ALA A 10 66.23 19.98 37.37
N SER A 11 65.94 20.56 38.54
CA SER A 11 64.55 20.72 39.04
C SER A 11 63.81 21.78 38.21
N ILE A 12 64.43 22.87 37.77
CA ILE A 12 63.78 23.85 36.87
C ILE A 12 63.47 23.20 35.55
N GLN A 13 64.35 22.42 34.94
CA GLN A 13 64.14 21.74 33.68
C GLN A 13 63.01 20.70 33.78
N SER A 14 62.93 19.97 34.89
CA SER A 14 61.81 19.02 35.15
C SER A 14 60.50 19.73 35.29
N LEU A 15 60.44 20.87 35.96
CA LEU A 15 59.24 21.69 36.07
C LEU A 15 58.78 22.30 34.70
N GLU A 16 59.74 22.72 33.88
CA GLU A 16 59.47 23.23 32.53
C GLU A 16 58.85 22.11 31.64
N ILE A 17 59.42 20.89 31.67
CA ILE A 17 58.87 19.77 30.94
C ILE A 17 57.45 19.46 31.41
N SER A 18 57.26 19.35 32.75
CA SER A 18 55.91 19.06 33.31
C SER A 18 54.88 20.14 32.97
N ASN A 19 55.28 21.43 32.92
CA ASN A 19 54.39 22.50 32.48
C ASN A 19 54.00 22.39 31.01
N VAL A 20 54.93 21.98 30.14
CA VAL A 20 54.61 21.72 28.72
C VAL A 20 53.66 20.54 28.57
N GLU A 21 53.91 19.44 29.28
CA GLU A 21 53.04 18.25 29.27
C GLU A 21 51.60 18.59 29.76
N LEU A 22 51.50 19.35 30.85
CA LEU A 22 50.21 19.81 31.36
C LEU A 22 49.45 20.70 30.37
N ARG A 23 50.19 21.55 29.66
CA ARG A 23 49.62 22.43 28.65
C ARG A 23 49.07 21.62 27.46
N ILE A 24 49.86 20.64 26.97
CA ILE A 24 49.45 19.75 25.89
C ILE A 24 48.17 18.94 26.31
N ALA A 25 48.19 18.36 27.51
CA ALA A 25 47.05 17.61 28.03
C ALA A 25 45.78 18.49 28.17
N ASN A 26 45.96 19.77 28.54
CA ASN A 26 44.84 20.69 28.65
C ASN A 26 44.30 21.12 27.26
N GLU A 27 45.17 21.32 26.26
CA GLU A 27 44.77 21.58 24.88
C GLU A 27 44.02 20.36 24.25
N GLU A 28 44.52 19.14 24.50
CA GLU A 28 43.83 17.89 24.08
C GLU A 28 42.47 17.74 24.78
N ALA A 29 42.35 18.02 26.06
CA ALA A 29 41.10 17.98 26.79
C ALA A 29 40.10 19.01 26.30
N MET A 30 40.54 20.19 25.90
CA MET A 30 39.67 21.20 25.28
C MET A 30 39.16 20.75 23.92
N SER A 31 40.05 20.21 23.07
CA SER A 31 39.66 19.67 21.75
C SER A 31 38.64 18.52 21.87
N LEU A 32 38.85 17.58 22.80
CA LEU A 32 37.91 16.54 23.06
C LEU A 32 36.57 17.06 23.56
N ASN A 33 36.56 18.12 24.34
CA ASN A 33 35.31 18.72 24.83
C ASN A 33 34.54 19.41 23.70
N GLU A 34 35.23 20.06 22.77
CA GLU A 34 34.60 20.62 21.56
C GLU A 34 34.03 19.54 20.65
N GLU A 35 34.76 18.42 20.45
CA GLU A 35 34.22 17.28 19.69
C GLU A 35 33.01 16.65 20.36
N LEU A 36 33.02 16.48 21.68
CA LEU A 36 31.86 15.96 22.42
C LEU A 36 30.65 16.90 22.34
N GLN A 37 30.90 18.22 22.37
CA GLN A 37 29.80 19.18 22.22
C GLN A 37 29.19 19.08 20.82
N SER A 38 30.01 19.02 19.76
CA SER A 38 29.56 18.88 18.39
C SER A 38 28.76 17.56 18.19
N ALA A 39 29.29 16.47 18.73
CA ALA A 39 28.58 15.18 18.67
C ALA A 39 27.21 15.20 19.41
N ASN A 40 27.14 15.93 20.53
CA ASN A 40 25.89 16.11 21.24
C ASN A 40 24.85 16.93 20.44
N GLU A 41 25.32 18.01 19.79
CA GLU A 41 24.46 18.83 18.93
C GLU A 41 23.92 18.01 17.72
N GLU A 42 24.79 17.16 17.11
CA GLU A 42 24.36 16.26 16.03
C GLU A 42 23.34 15.19 16.52
N LEU A 43 23.53 14.66 17.72
CA LEU A 43 22.59 13.72 18.31
C LEU A 43 21.22 14.36 18.62
N GLU A 44 21.22 15.63 19.07
CA GLU A 44 19.99 16.36 19.35
C GLU A 44 19.22 16.66 18.07
N THR A 45 19.90 17.13 17.01
CA THR A 45 19.28 17.30 15.68
C THR A 45 18.74 16.01 15.10
N SER A 46 19.50 14.91 15.18
CA SER A 46 19.06 13.60 14.71
C SER A 46 17.82 13.09 15.46
N LYS A 47 17.74 13.38 16.77
CA LYS A 47 16.57 13.03 17.59
C LYS A 47 15.34 13.84 17.17
N GLU A 48 15.51 15.14 16.90
CA GLU A 48 14.39 15.99 16.42
C GLU A 48 13.90 15.55 15.04
N GLU A 49 14.83 15.23 14.12
CA GLU A 49 14.47 14.66 12.81
C GLU A 49 13.71 13.34 12.93
N MET A 50 14.16 12.43 13.81
CA MET A 50 13.50 11.15 14.04
C MET A 50 12.10 11.34 14.64
N GLN A 51 11.92 12.31 15.51
CA GLN A 51 10.61 12.65 16.06
C GLN A 51 9.67 13.17 14.97
N SER A 52 10.16 14.09 14.11
CA SER A 52 9.38 14.61 12.98
C SER A 52 8.95 13.52 12.01
N VAL A 53 9.86 12.61 11.65
CA VAL A 53 9.56 11.45 10.80
C VAL A 53 8.51 10.53 11.44
N ASN A 54 8.57 10.33 12.76
CA ASN A 54 7.60 9.51 13.47
C ASN A 54 6.21 10.16 13.49
N GLU A 55 6.12 11.48 13.65
CA GLU A 55 4.87 12.23 13.56
C GLU A 55 4.27 12.16 12.15
N GLU A 56 5.10 12.28 11.11
CA GLU A 56 4.69 12.14 9.71
C GLU A 56 4.18 10.71 9.42
N LEU A 57 4.89 9.69 9.87
CA LEU A 57 4.46 8.29 9.74
C LEU A 57 3.12 8.02 10.41
N ASN A 58 2.89 8.58 11.59
CA ASN A 58 1.60 8.46 12.28
C ASN A 58 0.47 9.13 11.48
N THR A 59 0.73 10.29 10.89
CA THR A 59 -0.24 10.99 10.04
C THR A 59 -0.60 10.16 8.81
N VAL A 60 0.42 9.64 8.10
CA VAL A 60 0.23 8.78 6.92
C VAL A 60 -0.54 7.50 7.28
N ASN A 61 -0.24 6.89 8.43
CA ASN A 61 -0.98 5.71 8.89
C ASN A 61 -2.47 6.02 9.16
N CYS A 62 -2.77 7.14 9.82
CA CYS A 62 -4.15 7.56 10.06
C CYS A 62 -4.91 7.82 8.75
N ASP A 63 -4.27 8.45 7.77
CA ASP A 63 -4.87 8.73 6.47
C ASP A 63 -5.08 7.45 5.65
N LEU A 64 -4.14 6.51 5.73
CA LEU A 64 -4.29 5.19 5.12
C LEU A 64 -5.46 4.41 5.74
N GLU A 65 -5.57 4.37 7.06
CA GLU A 65 -6.68 3.70 7.75
C GLU A 65 -8.02 4.33 7.37
N ARG A 66 -8.09 5.66 7.28
CA ARG A 66 -9.29 6.37 6.82
C ARG A 66 -9.66 5.94 5.39
N SER A 67 -8.72 5.97 4.47
CA SER A 67 -8.94 5.60 3.06
C SER A 67 -9.38 4.14 2.93
N VAL A 68 -8.79 3.22 3.69
CA VAL A 68 -9.20 1.81 3.72
C VAL A 68 -10.63 1.67 4.23
N ASN A 69 -11.02 2.41 5.27
CA ASN A 69 -12.38 2.36 5.80
C ASN A 69 -13.40 2.97 4.83
N GLU A 70 -13.08 4.06 4.16
CA GLU A 70 -13.92 4.66 3.11
C GLU A 70 -14.14 3.69 1.95
N LEU A 71 -13.06 3.02 1.48
CA LEU A 71 -13.16 2.00 0.42
C LEU A 71 -13.99 0.80 0.85
N ARG A 72 -13.88 0.35 2.10
CA ARG A 72 -14.71 -0.73 2.65
C ARG A 72 -16.18 -0.32 2.67
N THR A 73 -16.50 0.85 3.20
CA THR A 73 -17.88 1.36 3.24
C THR A 73 -18.47 1.45 1.84
N ALA A 74 -17.74 2.05 0.89
CA ALA A 74 -18.20 2.16 -0.51
C ALA A 74 -18.41 0.77 -1.16
N ASN A 75 -17.53 -0.20 -0.86
CA ASN A 75 -17.70 -1.57 -1.36
C ASN A 75 -18.90 -2.29 -0.74
N ASP A 76 -19.17 -2.07 0.55
CA ASP A 76 -20.32 -2.63 1.26
C ASP A 76 -21.62 -2.01 0.74
N ASP A 77 -21.65 -0.70 0.53
CA ASP A 77 -22.79 0.01 -0.08
C ASP A 77 -23.08 -0.51 -1.48
N LEU A 78 -22.04 -0.66 -2.32
CA LEU A 78 -22.18 -1.23 -3.65
C LEU A 78 -22.69 -2.67 -3.59
N SER A 79 -22.21 -3.45 -2.65
CA SER A 79 -22.65 -4.85 -2.46
C SER A 79 -24.10 -4.91 -2.03
N ASN A 80 -24.53 -4.03 -1.13
CA ASN A 80 -25.93 -3.92 -0.68
C ASN A 80 -26.87 -3.49 -1.81
N LEU A 81 -26.45 -2.49 -2.62
CA LEU A 81 -27.22 -2.06 -3.80
C LEU A 81 -27.39 -3.20 -4.81
N LEU A 82 -26.33 -3.97 -5.07
CA LEU A 82 -26.39 -5.12 -5.98
C LEU A 82 -27.21 -6.27 -5.41
N ALA A 83 -27.16 -6.50 -4.10
CA ALA A 83 -27.92 -7.55 -3.43
C ALA A 83 -29.41 -7.23 -3.30
N GLY A 84 -29.74 -5.95 -3.11
CA GLY A 84 -31.13 -5.48 -3.02
C GLY A 84 -31.87 -5.45 -4.36
N ASN A 85 -31.16 -5.62 -5.47
CA ASN A 85 -31.74 -5.69 -6.79
C ASN A 85 -31.85 -7.15 -7.23
N ASP A 86 -33.08 -7.63 -7.47
CA ASP A 86 -33.34 -9.00 -7.94
C ASP A 86 -32.91 -9.24 -9.41
N LEU A 87 -32.20 -8.28 -9.99
CA LEU A 87 -31.68 -8.40 -11.35
C LEU A 87 -30.45 -9.33 -11.39
N PRO A 88 -30.50 -10.45 -12.14
CA PRO A 88 -29.34 -11.30 -12.34
C PRO A 88 -28.24 -10.57 -13.08
N THR A 89 -27.16 -10.23 -12.39
CA THR A 89 -26.02 -9.50 -12.97
C THR A 89 -24.72 -10.25 -12.75
N LEU A 90 -23.93 -10.38 -13.80
CA LEU A 90 -22.65 -11.07 -13.80
C LEU A 90 -21.56 -10.13 -14.33
N PHE A 91 -20.50 -9.93 -13.56
CA PHE A 91 -19.34 -9.13 -13.96
C PHE A 91 -18.19 -10.06 -14.34
N LEU A 92 -17.69 -9.88 -15.54
CA LEU A 92 -16.55 -10.64 -16.06
C LEU A 92 -15.34 -9.74 -16.24
N ASP A 93 -14.14 -10.31 -16.08
CA ASP A 93 -12.90 -9.64 -16.44
C ASP A 93 -12.63 -9.75 -17.96
N LYS A 94 -11.53 -9.15 -18.42
CA LYS A 94 -11.08 -9.18 -19.83
C LYS A 94 -10.83 -10.59 -20.38
N ASN A 95 -10.63 -11.57 -19.49
CA ASN A 95 -10.41 -12.98 -19.82
C ASN A 95 -11.68 -13.84 -19.65
N PHE A 96 -12.83 -13.19 -19.46
CA PHE A 96 -14.12 -13.85 -19.18
C PHE A 96 -14.12 -14.70 -17.91
N ARG A 97 -13.36 -14.28 -16.88
CA ARG A 97 -13.42 -14.85 -15.54
C ARG A 97 -14.44 -14.09 -14.71
N ILE A 98 -15.14 -14.82 -13.86
CA ILE A 98 -16.14 -14.25 -12.94
C ILE A 98 -15.44 -13.34 -11.95
N LYS A 99 -15.71 -12.03 -12.01
CA LYS A 99 -15.20 -11.03 -11.08
C LYS A 99 -16.15 -10.81 -9.90
N ARG A 100 -17.45 -10.76 -10.19
CA ARG A 100 -18.52 -10.58 -9.21
C ARG A 100 -19.85 -11.04 -9.83
N PHE A 101 -20.81 -11.37 -8.99
CA PHE A 101 -22.18 -11.66 -9.43
C PHE A 101 -23.18 -11.30 -8.32
N THR A 102 -24.44 -11.05 -8.71
CA THR A 102 -25.53 -10.81 -7.75
C THR A 102 -26.08 -12.13 -7.22
N PRO A 103 -26.73 -12.14 -6.04
CA PRO A 103 -27.40 -13.34 -5.53
C PRO A 103 -28.42 -13.93 -6.50
N ALA A 104 -29.11 -13.08 -7.27
CA ALA A 104 -30.04 -13.52 -8.31
C ALA A 104 -29.31 -14.30 -9.43
N SER A 105 -28.14 -13.85 -9.89
CA SER A 105 -27.28 -14.61 -10.81
C SER A 105 -26.81 -15.94 -10.21
N GLY A 106 -26.44 -15.93 -8.93
CA GLY A 106 -26.03 -17.14 -8.22
C GLY A 106 -27.12 -18.22 -8.28
N ARG A 107 -28.37 -17.84 -8.04
CA ARG A 107 -29.52 -18.73 -8.14
C ARG A 107 -29.78 -19.18 -9.58
N LEU A 108 -29.77 -18.25 -10.54
CA LEU A 108 -30.07 -18.52 -11.95
C LEU A 108 -29.03 -19.45 -12.60
N PHE A 109 -27.76 -19.25 -12.32
CA PHE A 109 -26.65 -20.00 -12.92
C PHE A 109 -26.00 -21.02 -11.99
N SER A 110 -26.55 -21.24 -10.79
CA SER A 110 -26.02 -22.16 -9.77
C SER A 110 -24.55 -21.81 -9.40
N LEU A 111 -24.22 -20.51 -9.34
CA LEU A 111 -22.88 -20.04 -8.98
C LEU A 111 -22.71 -19.96 -7.46
N LEU A 112 -21.54 -20.34 -6.98
CA LEU A 112 -21.11 -20.23 -5.59
C LEU A 112 -20.08 -19.11 -5.43
N PRO A 113 -19.95 -18.50 -4.24
CA PRO A 113 -18.90 -17.50 -3.99
C PRO A 113 -17.47 -17.99 -4.30
N THR A 114 -17.24 -19.30 -4.20
CA THR A 114 -15.96 -19.96 -4.54
C THR A 114 -15.66 -19.97 -6.04
N ASP A 115 -16.62 -19.66 -6.89
CA ASP A 115 -16.46 -19.63 -8.35
C ASP A 115 -15.92 -18.30 -8.86
N ILE A 116 -15.76 -17.31 -7.99
CA ILE A 116 -15.07 -16.05 -8.35
C ILE A 116 -13.64 -16.36 -8.80
N GLY A 117 -13.24 -15.78 -9.93
CA GLY A 117 -11.94 -16.02 -10.58
C GLY A 117 -11.93 -17.19 -11.58
N ARG A 118 -12.96 -18.06 -11.58
CA ARG A 118 -13.09 -19.13 -12.57
C ARG A 118 -13.59 -18.60 -13.90
N SER A 119 -13.25 -19.30 -14.98
CA SER A 119 -13.75 -18.96 -16.31
C SER A 119 -15.24 -19.25 -16.43
N ILE A 120 -16.02 -18.32 -16.98
CA ILE A 120 -17.44 -18.56 -17.26
C ILE A 120 -17.67 -19.72 -18.23
N ARG A 121 -16.63 -20.10 -18.99
CA ARG A 121 -16.68 -21.26 -19.90
C ARG A 121 -16.82 -22.60 -19.19
N ASP A 122 -16.39 -22.66 -17.94
CA ASP A 122 -16.43 -23.88 -17.13
C ASP A 122 -17.85 -24.20 -16.63
N PHE A 123 -18.79 -23.30 -16.88
CA PHE A 123 -20.18 -23.40 -16.42
C PHE A 123 -21.14 -23.69 -17.58
N SER A 124 -21.97 -24.69 -17.39
CA SER A 124 -23.11 -24.96 -18.28
C SER A 124 -24.23 -23.99 -17.93
N LEU A 125 -24.24 -22.83 -18.55
CA LEU A 125 -25.32 -21.87 -18.41
C LEU A 125 -26.60 -22.46 -19.00
N ARG A 126 -27.67 -22.53 -18.18
CA ARG A 126 -28.98 -23.04 -18.57
C ARG A 126 -29.81 -22.00 -19.31
N ILE A 127 -29.19 -21.36 -20.33
CA ILE A 127 -29.81 -20.34 -21.17
C ILE A 127 -29.55 -20.64 -22.65
N GLU A 128 -30.55 -20.41 -23.48
CA GLU A 128 -30.50 -20.55 -24.93
C GLU A 128 -30.69 -19.14 -25.55
N PRO A 129 -29.89 -18.70 -26.54
CA PRO A 129 -28.78 -19.44 -27.15
C PRO A 129 -27.54 -19.49 -26.23
N ARG A 130 -26.77 -20.59 -26.33
CA ARG A 130 -25.56 -20.86 -25.54
C ARG A 130 -24.33 -20.14 -26.11
N ASP A 131 -24.51 -18.90 -26.49
CA ASP A 131 -23.52 -18.08 -27.21
C ASP A 131 -22.92 -16.91 -26.37
N LEU A 132 -23.14 -16.93 -25.06
CA LEU A 132 -22.75 -15.82 -24.16
C LEU A 132 -21.33 -15.32 -24.41
N ILE A 133 -20.36 -16.23 -24.58
CA ILE A 133 -18.95 -15.86 -24.76
C ILE A 133 -18.72 -15.19 -26.11
N ASP A 134 -19.37 -15.69 -27.16
CA ASP A 134 -19.18 -15.14 -28.50
C ASP A 134 -19.84 -13.75 -28.63
N VAL A 135 -20.97 -13.58 -27.97
CA VAL A 135 -21.63 -12.26 -27.86
C VAL A 135 -20.79 -11.31 -27.00
N ALA A 136 -20.27 -11.78 -25.86
CA ALA A 136 -19.40 -10.97 -24.99
C ALA A 136 -18.12 -10.52 -25.71
N LYS A 137 -17.51 -11.38 -26.53
CA LYS A 137 -16.35 -11.00 -27.37
C LYS A 137 -16.72 -9.95 -28.42
N LYS A 138 -17.92 -10.06 -29.02
CA LYS A 138 -18.40 -9.02 -29.97
C LYS A 138 -18.56 -7.68 -29.27
N VAL A 139 -19.20 -7.66 -28.10
CA VAL A 139 -19.37 -6.46 -27.28
C VAL A 139 -18.01 -5.86 -26.87
N GLN A 140 -17.08 -6.69 -26.44
CA GLN A 140 -15.71 -6.25 -26.09
C GLN A 140 -15.00 -5.63 -27.30
N LYS A 141 -15.15 -6.21 -28.49
CA LYS A 141 -14.51 -5.70 -29.72
C LYS A 141 -15.16 -4.41 -30.23
N LEU A 142 -16.50 -4.36 -30.20
CA LEU A 142 -17.29 -3.24 -30.75
C LEU A 142 -17.46 -2.10 -29.75
N GLN A 143 -17.15 -2.31 -28.47
CA GLN A 143 -17.35 -1.36 -27.35
C GLN A 143 -18.79 -0.79 -27.33
N SER A 144 -19.77 -1.59 -27.72
CA SER A 144 -21.18 -1.23 -27.77
C SER A 144 -22.04 -2.24 -27.02
N ALA A 145 -23.09 -1.76 -26.37
CA ALA A 145 -24.06 -2.64 -25.70
C ALA A 145 -24.78 -3.52 -26.72
N LEU A 146 -25.10 -4.75 -26.28
CA LEU A 146 -25.95 -5.66 -27.04
C LEU A 146 -27.07 -6.15 -26.14
N GLU A 147 -28.28 -6.19 -26.70
CA GLU A 147 -29.48 -6.71 -26.05
C GLU A 147 -30.11 -7.79 -26.93
N ASP A 148 -30.48 -8.90 -26.32
CA ASP A 148 -31.16 -9.98 -26.98
C ASP A 148 -32.10 -10.74 -26.00
N GLU A 149 -33.01 -11.49 -26.54
CA GLU A 149 -33.90 -12.40 -25.76
C GLU A 149 -33.21 -13.74 -25.60
N VAL A 150 -33.24 -14.27 -24.39
CA VAL A 150 -32.75 -15.63 -24.06
C VAL A 150 -33.83 -16.38 -23.31
N CYS A 151 -33.86 -17.72 -23.51
CA CYS A 151 -34.76 -18.61 -22.83
C CYS A 151 -33.98 -19.51 -21.89
N THR A 152 -34.49 -19.77 -20.69
CA THR A 152 -33.92 -20.76 -19.77
C THR A 152 -34.49 -22.15 -20.08
N ASP A 153 -33.78 -23.21 -19.63
CA ASP A 153 -34.19 -24.61 -19.85
C ASP A 153 -35.60 -24.92 -19.30
N ASP A 154 -36.07 -24.14 -18.33
CA ASP A 154 -37.40 -24.22 -17.73
C ASP A 154 -38.47 -23.35 -18.44
N GLY A 155 -38.10 -22.74 -19.59
CA GLY A 155 -39.02 -22.03 -20.45
C GLY A 155 -39.31 -20.58 -20.09
N HIS A 156 -38.55 -19.99 -19.18
CA HIS A 156 -38.66 -18.56 -18.87
C HIS A 156 -37.85 -17.72 -19.86
N PHE A 157 -38.42 -16.61 -20.30
CA PHE A 157 -37.77 -15.66 -21.19
C PHE A 157 -37.21 -14.51 -20.38
N PHE A 158 -35.95 -14.10 -20.74
CA PHE A 158 -35.26 -12.99 -20.15
C PHE A 158 -34.69 -12.10 -21.25
N LEU A 159 -34.68 -10.79 -20.99
CA LEU A 159 -33.92 -9.86 -21.80
C LEU A 159 -32.47 -9.83 -21.29
N ARG A 160 -31.53 -10.35 -22.09
CA ARG A 160 -30.10 -10.33 -21.78
C ARG A 160 -29.51 -9.05 -22.34
N ARG A 161 -28.80 -8.31 -21.46
CA ARG A 161 -28.06 -7.12 -21.84
C ARG A 161 -26.60 -7.30 -21.51
N ILE A 162 -25.72 -7.18 -22.50
CA ILE A 162 -24.27 -7.30 -22.34
C ILE A 162 -23.67 -5.92 -22.61
N LEU A 163 -22.93 -5.41 -21.61
CA LEU A 163 -22.30 -4.08 -21.63
C LEU A 163 -20.78 -4.22 -21.59
N PRO A 164 -20.03 -3.40 -22.35
CA PRO A 164 -18.59 -3.30 -22.17
C PRO A 164 -18.31 -2.69 -20.80
N TYR A 165 -17.43 -3.34 -20.02
CA TYR A 165 -16.97 -2.78 -18.76
C TYR A 165 -15.79 -1.83 -19.04
N GLN A 166 -16.03 -0.54 -18.93
CA GLN A 166 -15.00 0.49 -19.03
C GLN A 166 -14.48 0.78 -17.62
N ILE A 167 -13.17 0.64 -17.43
CA ILE A 167 -12.48 1.24 -16.30
C ILE A 167 -12.05 2.61 -16.82
N GLU A 168 -12.57 3.68 -16.24
CA GLU A 168 -11.96 5.00 -16.45
C GLU A 168 -10.58 4.91 -15.81
N ASP A 169 -9.55 4.82 -16.66
CA ASP A 169 -8.17 5.05 -16.24
C ASP A 169 -8.07 6.53 -15.85
N HIS A 170 -8.28 6.82 -14.57
CA HIS A 170 -7.79 8.08 -14.01
C HIS A 170 -6.26 7.98 -14.00
N ILE A 171 -5.65 8.70 -14.95
CA ILE A 171 -4.21 8.99 -14.99
C ILE A 171 -3.86 9.90 -13.83
#